data_0ff427f0da0e5d28e70e95cc220529e0
#
_entry.id   0ff427f0da0e5d28e70e95cc220529e0
#
_cell.length_a   1.000
_cell.length_b   1.000
_cell.length_c   1.000
_cell.angle_alpha   90.00
_cell.angle_beta   90.00
_cell.angle_gamma   90.00
#
_symmetry.space_group_name_H-M   'P 1'
#
loop_
_entity.id
_entity.type
_entity.pdbx_description
1 polymer ?
#
loop_
_entity_poly.entity_id
_entity_poly.type
_entity_poly.pdbx_seq_one_letter_code
_entity_poly.pdbx_strand_id
1 'polypeptide(L)'
;MGGNLVLKLAGELGASAPRQLRSVVGVSPAIDLGLSAAALHLPQNRLYERRFLRNLIRRFRRKVRLFPRAFDPNRATGIRSLREFDDRITALYSGFASAEDYYFRAAAARVIDRIAVPTLILHALDDPFVHITPETLAKIEANPHITLLQSAHGGHCAFLAKSDPTAGDEGYWAETTLLRFVFAHC
;
A
#
# COMPACT_ATOMS: atom_id res chain seq x y z
N MET A 1 -0.29 0.67 -3.03
CA MET A 1 -0.16 -0.81 -3.26
C MET A 1 1.25 -1.31 -2.95
N GLY A 2 2.35 -0.75 -3.52
CA GLY A 2 3.72 -1.26 -3.30
C GLY A 2 4.12 -1.39 -1.84
N GLY A 3 3.82 -0.39 -1.02
CA GLY A 3 4.09 -0.44 0.42
C GLY A 3 3.43 -1.62 1.14
N ASN A 4 2.17 -1.93 0.82
CA ASN A 4 1.52 -3.12 1.37
C ASN A 4 2.22 -4.42 0.95
N LEU A 5 2.63 -4.51 -0.32
CA LEU A 5 3.30 -5.72 -0.83
C LEU A 5 4.63 -6.00 -0.13
N VAL A 6 5.47 -4.98 0.08
CA VAL A 6 6.77 -5.18 0.74
C VAL A 6 6.60 -5.49 2.23
N LEU A 7 5.65 -4.86 2.91
CA LEU A 7 5.32 -5.18 4.32
C LEU A 7 4.76 -6.60 4.45
N LYS A 8 3.85 -6.98 3.54
CA LYS A 8 3.30 -8.34 3.51
C LYS A 8 4.39 -9.37 3.28
N LEU A 9 5.26 -9.16 2.29
CA LEU A 9 6.39 -10.05 2.04
C LEU A 9 7.29 -10.18 3.27
N ALA A 10 7.65 -9.06 3.90
CA ALA A 10 8.49 -9.08 5.11
C ALA A 10 7.83 -9.85 6.26
N GLY A 11 6.52 -9.68 6.47
CA GLY A 11 5.77 -10.40 7.49
C GLY A 11 5.58 -11.89 7.16
N GLU A 12 5.43 -12.26 5.89
CA GLU A 12 5.36 -13.67 5.48
C GLU A 12 6.70 -14.39 5.62
N LEU A 13 7.80 -13.70 5.35
CA LEU A 13 9.14 -14.22 5.57
C LEU A 13 9.48 -14.32 7.06
N GLY A 14 9.06 -13.34 7.85
CA GLY A 14 9.31 -13.31 9.29
C GLY A 14 10.78 -13.55 9.64
N ALA A 15 11.03 -14.40 10.61
CA ALA A 15 12.40 -14.78 11.02
C ALA A 15 13.20 -15.55 9.94
N SER A 16 12.53 -16.03 8.89
CA SER A 16 13.18 -16.73 7.76
C SER A 16 13.56 -15.77 6.65
N ALA A 17 13.49 -14.45 6.87
CA ALA A 17 13.91 -13.47 5.88
C ALA A 17 15.38 -13.68 5.47
N PRO A 18 15.69 -13.68 4.16
CA PRO A 18 17.04 -13.86 3.71
C PRO A 18 17.94 -12.68 4.14
N ARG A 19 19.20 -12.95 4.45
CA ARG A 19 20.17 -11.93 4.91
C ARG A 19 20.34 -10.75 3.96
N GLN A 20 20.01 -10.93 2.68
CA GLN A 20 20.04 -9.90 1.65
C GLN A 20 18.90 -8.87 1.82
N LEU A 21 17.81 -9.24 2.49
CA LEU A 21 16.75 -8.29 2.86
C LEU A 21 17.17 -7.55 4.13
N ARG A 22 17.86 -6.43 3.96
CA ARG A 22 18.47 -5.67 5.05
C ARG A 22 17.46 -4.76 5.76
N SER A 23 16.55 -4.16 5.00
CA SER A 23 15.49 -3.30 5.54
C SER A 23 14.29 -3.22 4.60
N VAL A 24 13.16 -2.77 5.12
CA VAL A 24 11.93 -2.53 4.36
C VAL A 24 11.40 -1.14 4.67
N VAL A 25 10.90 -0.45 3.65
CA VAL A 25 10.29 0.87 3.83
C VAL A 25 8.94 0.93 3.14
N GLY A 26 7.92 1.39 3.86
CA GLY A 26 6.59 1.64 3.33
C GLY A 26 6.16 3.09 3.55
N VAL A 27 5.89 3.82 2.47
CA VAL A 27 5.32 5.18 2.52
C VAL A 27 3.84 5.07 2.24
N SER A 28 3.03 5.58 3.15
CA SER A 28 1.55 5.52 3.11
C SER A 28 1.04 4.16 2.63
N PRO A 29 1.51 3.06 3.26
CA PRO A 29 1.14 1.73 2.83
C PRO A 29 -0.32 1.45 3.18
N ALA A 30 -1.12 1.00 2.22
CA ALA A 30 -2.48 0.53 2.47
C ALA A 30 -2.42 -0.83 3.20
N ILE A 31 -2.05 -0.80 4.48
CA ILE A 31 -1.83 -2.00 5.32
C ILE A 31 -3.13 -2.78 5.48
N ASP A 32 -4.24 -2.06 5.72
CA ASP A 32 -5.61 -2.57 5.76
C ASP A 32 -6.27 -2.30 4.40
N LEU A 33 -6.18 -3.25 3.47
CA LEU A 33 -6.67 -3.07 2.09
C LEU A 33 -8.17 -2.80 2.01
N GLY A 34 -8.97 -3.52 2.78
CA GLY A 34 -10.44 -3.36 2.78
C GLY A 34 -10.86 -1.98 3.26
N LEU A 35 -10.21 -1.47 4.32
CA LEU A 35 -10.46 -0.13 4.85
C LEU A 35 -10.06 0.95 3.84
N SER A 36 -8.90 0.80 3.20
CA SER A 36 -8.43 1.72 2.17
C SER A 36 -9.33 1.73 0.93
N ALA A 37 -9.83 0.56 0.50
CA ALA A 37 -10.79 0.46 -0.60
C ALA A 37 -12.13 1.13 -0.24
N ALA A 38 -12.61 0.95 0.99
CA ALA A 38 -13.82 1.61 1.49
C ALA A 38 -13.64 3.15 1.56
N ALA A 39 -12.49 3.62 2.01
CA ALA A 39 -12.18 5.05 2.05
C ALA A 39 -12.18 5.69 0.66
N LEU A 40 -11.65 5.01 -0.36
CA LEU A 40 -11.70 5.49 -1.75
C LEU A 40 -13.13 5.60 -2.29
N HIS A 41 -14.06 4.80 -1.79
CA HIS A 41 -15.47 4.84 -2.21
C HIS A 41 -16.27 5.98 -1.57
N LEU A 42 -15.74 6.66 -0.56
CA LEU A 42 -16.40 7.78 0.09
C LEU A 42 -16.67 8.95 -0.88
N PRO A 43 -17.75 9.72 -0.69
CA PRO A 43 -18.14 10.81 -1.59
C PRO A 43 -17.01 11.81 -1.91
N GLN A 44 -16.22 12.19 -0.90
CA GLN A 44 -15.08 13.10 -1.06
C GLN A 44 -13.96 12.55 -1.94
N ASN A 45 -13.85 11.22 -2.05
CA ASN A 45 -12.80 10.54 -2.80
C ASN A 45 -13.26 10.05 -4.19
N ARG A 46 -14.51 10.32 -4.60
CA ARG A 46 -15.08 9.82 -5.87
C ARG A 46 -14.29 10.19 -7.12
N LEU A 47 -13.65 11.36 -7.15
CA LEU A 47 -12.82 11.75 -8.30
C LEU A 47 -11.58 10.87 -8.40
N TYR A 48 -10.97 10.56 -7.29
CA TYR A 48 -9.81 9.64 -7.22
C TYR A 48 -10.23 8.22 -7.60
N GLU A 49 -11.31 7.70 -7.02
CA GLU A 49 -11.83 6.37 -7.39
C GLU A 49 -12.10 6.27 -8.89
N ARG A 50 -12.79 7.25 -9.49
CA ARG A 50 -13.06 7.27 -10.94
C ARG A 50 -11.78 7.29 -11.76
N ARG A 51 -10.77 8.05 -11.35
CA ARG A 51 -9.47 8.11 -12.03
C ARG A 51 -8.74 6.77 -11.94
N PHE A 52 -8.67 6.17 -10.75
CA PHE A 52 -8.06 4.85 -10.55
C PHE A 52 -8.78 3.77 -11.38
N LEU A 53 -10.08 3.70 -11.26
CA LEU A 53 -10.90 2.73 -11.99
C LEU A 53 -10.71 2.84 -13.51
N ARG A 54 -10.72 4.06 -14.06
CA ARG A 54 -10.47 4.29 -15.49
C ARG A 54 -9.09 3.76 -15.91
N ASN A 55 -8.08 3.99 -15.10
CA ASN A 55 -6.72 3.52 -15.37
C ASN A 55 -6.61 1.99 -15.28
N LEU A 56 -7.25 1.37 -14.29
CA LEU A 56 -7.30 -0.09 -14.14
C LEU A 56 -8.01 -0.75 -15.30
N ILE A 57 -9.18 -0.25 -15.70
CA ILE A 57 -9.93 -0.76 -16.87
C ILE A 57 -9.08 -0.62 -18.14
N ARG A 58 -8.38 0.52 -18.35
CA ARG A 58 -7.48 0.70 -19.50
C ARG A 58 -6.36 -0.32 -19.51
N ARG A 59 -5.72 -0.57 -18.36
CA ARG A 59 -4.65 -1.58 -18.22
C ARG A 59 -5.18 -2.98 -18.45
N PHE A 60 -6.35 -3.32 -17.92
CA PHE A 60 -6.98 -4.61 -18.15
C PHE A 60 -7.31 -4.82 -19.63
N ARG A 61 -7.90 -3.85 -20.31
CA ARG A 61 -8.16 -3.92 -21.76
C ARG A 61 -6.88 -4.11 -22.58
N ARG A 62 -5.75 -3.53 -22.14
CA ARG A 62 -4.44 -3.80 -22.73
C ARG A 62 -4.00 -5.25 -22.53
N LYS A 63 -4.17 -5.81 -21.31
CA LYS A 63 -3.89 -7.24 -21.05
C LYS A 63 -4.74 -8.16 -21.93
N VAL A 64 -6.04 -7.90 -22.06
CA VAL A 64 -6.94 -8.65 -22.94
C VAL A 64 -6.43 -8.66 -24.39
N ARG A 65 -5.98 -7.53 -24.91
CA ARG A 65 -5.43 -7.46 -26.29
C ARG A 65 -4.14 -8.25 -26.45
N LEU A 66 -3.27 -8.23 -25.43
CA LEU A 66 -1.98 -8.94 -25.48
C LEU A 66 -2.14 -10.45 -25.24
N PHE A 67 -3.13 -10.83 -24.41
CA PHE A 67 -3.33 -12.21 -23.98
C PHE A 67 -4.82 -12.60 -24.07
N PRO A 68 -5.40 -12.66 -25.30
CA PRO A 68 -6.85 -12.84 -25.48
C PRO A 68 -7.37 -14.20 -25.03
N ARG A 69 -6.50 -15.20 -24.91
CA ARG A 69 -6.87 -16.52 -24.39
C ARG A 69 -6.88 -16.59 -22.85
N ALA A 70 -6.21 -15.66 -22.18
CA ALA A 70 -6.08 -15.66 -20.73
C ALA A 70 -7.08 -14.73 -20.02
N PHE A 71 -7.59 -13.70 -20.72
CA PHE A 71 -8.45 -12.68 -20.13
C PHE A 71 -9.73 -12.48 -20.94
N ASP A 72 -10.88 -12.58 -20.26
CA ASP A 72 -12.20 -12.35 -20.85
C ASP A 72 -12.50 -10.83 -20.92
N PRO A 73 -12.69 -10.24 -22.12
CA PRO A 73 -12.99 -8.83 -22.29
C PRO A 73 -14.28 -8.38 -21.59
N ASN A 74 -15.27 -9.28 -21.46
CA ASN A 74 -16.58 -8.96 -20.89
C ASN A 74 -16.50 -8.66 -19.38
N ARG A 75 -15.45 -9.11 -18.70
CA ARG A 75 -15.26 -8.88 -17.26
C ARG A 75 -15.20 -7.40 -16.89
N ALA A 76 -14.70 -6.55 -17.78
CA ALA A 76 -14.62 -5.11 -17.55
C ALA A 76 -15.91 -4.34 -17.90
N THR A 77 -16.94 -5.00 -18.41
CA THR A 77 -18.17 -4.34 -18.84
C THR A 77 -19.04 -3.97 -17.65
N GLY A 78 -19.47 -2.69 -17.61
CA GLY A 78 -20.41 -2.20 -16.60
C GLY A 78 -19.80 -1.99 -15.19
N ILE A 79 -18.49 -2.12 -15.00
CA ILE A 79 -17.84 -1.87 -13.71
C ILE A 79 -17.94 -0.38 -13.35
N ARG A 80 -18.45 -0.08 -12.15
CA ARG A 80 -18.70 1.28 -11.66
C ARG A 80 -17.89 1.67 -10.42
N SER A 81 -17.30 0.69 -9.70
CA SER A 81 -16.50 0.91 -8.51
C SER A 81 -15.20 0.11 -8.51
N LEU A 82 -14.25 0.54 -7.67
CA LEU A 82 -12.99 -0.18 -7.48
C LEU A 82 -13.25 -1.58 -6.91
N ARG A 83 -14.20 -1.70 -5.96
CA ARG A 83 -14.59 -2.99 -5.37
C ARG A 83 -15.14 -3.97 -6.42
N GLU A 84 -16.01 -3.50 -7.35
CA GLU A 84 -16.48 -4.35 -8.45
C GLU A 84 -15.32 -4.77 -9.37
N PHE A 85 -14.36 -3.90 -9.61
CA PHE A 85 -13.16 -4.25 -10.39
C PHE A 85 -12.34 -5.32 -9.67
N ASP A 86 -12.13 -5.16 -8.38
CA ASP A 86 -11.38 -6.12 -7.59
C ASP A 86 -12.08 -7.46 -7.48
N ASP A 87 -13.41 -7.47 -7.35
CA ASP A 87 -14.18 -8.70 -7.32
C ASP A 87 -14.17 -9.47 -8.65
N ARG A 88 -14.46 -8.76 -9.75
CA ARG A 88 -14.65 -9.37 -11.06
C ARG A 88 -13.36 -9.64 -11.83
N ILE A 89 -12.28 -8.94 -11.49
CA ILE A 89 -11.00 -9.00 -12.21
C ILE A 89 -9.85 -9.36 -11.27
N THR A 90 -9.56 -8.53 -10.25
CA THR A 90 -8.38 -8.74 -9.41
C THR A 90 -8.46 -10.07 -8.67
N ALA A 91 -9.55 -10.34 -7.98
CA ALA A 91 -9.75 -11.58 -7.24
C ALA A 91 -9.69 -12.80 -8.16
N LEU A 92 -10.50 -12.78 -9.22
CA LEU A 92 -10.59 -13.90 -10.17
C LEU A 92 -9.23 -14.29 -10.76
N TYR A 93 -8.49 -13.31 -11.31
CA TYR A 93 -7.22 -13.59 -11.99
C TYR A 93 -6.01 -13.72 -11.05
N SER A 94 -6.20 -13.52 -9.75
CA SER A 94 -5.17 -13.68 -8.72
C SER A 94 -5.43 -14.83 -7.75
N GLY A 95 -6.48 -15.66 -8.01
CA GLY A 95 -6.78 -16.85 -7.23
C GLY A 95 -7.45 -16.59 -5.87
N PHE A 96 -8.23 -15.51 -5.78
CA PHE A 96 -9.06 -15.20 -4.63
C PHE A 96 -10.54 -15.46 -4.96
N ALA A 97 -11.31 -15.81 -3.94
CA ALA A 97 -12.74 -16.13 -4.10
C ALA A 97 -13.60 -14.88 -4.35
N SER A 98 -13.22 -13.74 -3.80
CA SER A 98 -13.94 -12.45 -3.91
C SER A 98 -13.00 -11.27 -3.64
N ALA A 99 -13.50 -10.04 -3.80
CA ALA A 99 -12.78 -8.84 -3.37
C ALA A 99 -12.46 -8.86 -1.87
N GLU A 100 -13.39 -9.34 -1.04
CA GLU A 100 -13.21 -9.48 0.42
C GLU A 100 -12.08 -10.46 0.75
N ASP A 101 -12.06 -11.62 0.10
CA ASP A 101 -11.01 -12.62 0.27
C ASP A 101 -9.65 -12.04 -0.17
N TYR A 102 -9.63 -11.30 -1.28
CA TYR A 102 -8.45 -10.57 -1.72
C TYR A 102 -7.99 -9.54 -0.68
N TYR A 103 -8.87 -8.66 -0.22
CA TYR A 103 -8.52 -7.64 0.77
C TYR A 103 -8.05 -8.26 2.07
N PHE A 104 -8.68 -9.32 2.51
CA PHE A 104 -8.32 -10.02 3.72
C PHE A 104 -6.95 -10.71 3.60
N ARG A 105 -6.75 -11.56 2.58
CA ARG A 105 -5.55 -12.39 2.44
C ARG A 105 -4.33 -11.61 1.97
N ALA A 106 -4.51 -10.58 1.15
CA ALA A 106 -3.42 -9.75 0.63
C ALA A 106 -3.02 -8.59 1.55
N ALA A 107 -3.77 -8.29 2.61
CA ALA A 107 -3.43 -7.22 3.56
C ALA A 107 -2.19 -7.56 4.39
N ALA A 108 -1.28 -6.61 4.54
CA ALA A 108 -0.12 -6.72 5.40
C ALA A 108 -0.51 -6.75 6.89
N ALA A 109 -1.65 -6.18 7.28
CA ALA A 109 -2.19 -6.18 8.64
C ALA A 109 -2.25 -7.56 9.30
N ARG A 110 -2.35 -8.62 8.48
CA ARG A 110 -2.42 -10.01 8.97
C ARG A 110 -1.10 -10.60 9.43
N VAL A 111 -0.01 -10.03 8.99
CA VAL A 111 1.34 -10.58 9.19
C VAL A 111 2.34 -9.54 9.66
N ILE A 112 1.88 -8.32 9.92
CA ILE A 112 2.75 -7.19 10.27
C ILE A 112 3.48 -7.40 11.60
N ASP A 113 2.84 -8.11 12.52
CA ASP A 113 3.40 -8.54 13.81
C ASP A 113 4.57 -9.52 13.68
N ARG A 114 4.70 -10.18 12.51
CA ARG A 114 5.75 -11.19 12.25
C ARG A 114 6.98 -10.62 11.57
N ILE A 115 6.97 -9.36 11.20
CA ILE A 115 8.13 -8.72 10.55
C ILE A 115 9.34 -8.81 11.50
N ALA A 116 10.45 -9.35 11.00
CA ALA A 116 11.68 -9.57 11.75
C ALA A 116 12.91 -8.89 11.11
N VAL A 117 12.67 -7.94 10.22
CA VAL A 117 13.72 -7.11 9.60
C VAL A 117 13.46 -5.65 9.92
N PRO A 118 14.50 -4.79 10.04
CA PRO A 118 14.34 -3.36 10.23
C PRO A 118 13.35 -2.77 9.23
N THR A 119 12.27 -2.20 9.71
CA THR A 119 11.17 -1.71 8.88
C THR A 119 10.78 -0.30 9.26
N LEU A 120 10.69 0.59 8.28
CA LEU A 120 10.16 1.94 8.45
C LEU A 120 8.79 2.04 7.78
N ILE A 121 7.80 2.52 8.53
CA ILE A 121 6.50 2.90 8.00
C ILE A 121 6.34 4.41 8.18
N LEU A 122 6.15 5.11 7.08
CA LEU A 122 5.84 6.54 7.07
C LEU A 122 4.36 6.71 6.72
N HIS A 123 3.60 7.41 7.57
CA HIS A 123 2.17 7.60 7.39
C HIS A 123 1.75 9.01 7.82
N ALA A 124 0.83 9.64 7.08
CA ALA A 124 0.22 10.89 7.46
C ALA A 124 -1.18 10.67 8.02
N LEU A 125 -1.50 11.34 9.12
CA LEU A 125 -2.82 11.25 9.77
C LEU A 125 -3.93 11.86 8.92
N ASP A 126 -3.59 12.78 8.03
CA ASP A 126 -4.49 13.42 7.06
C ASP A 126 -4.57 12.71 5.70
N ASP A 127 -4.06 11.46 5.59
CA ASP A 127 -4.17 10.67 4.35
C ASP A 127 -5.65 10.36 4.06
N PRO A 128 -6.20 10.81 2.91
CA PRO A 128 -7.61 10.62 2.61
C PRO A 128 -7.98 9.18 2.21
N PHE A 129 -7.01 8.32 1.95
CA PHE A 129 -7.23 6.97 1.40
C PHE A 129 -6.77 5.87 2.34
N VAL A 130 -5.72 6.11 3.10
CA VAL A 130 -5.09 5.08 3.93
C VAL A 130 -5.37 5.38 5.39
N HIS A 131 -6.04 4.44 6.02
CA HIS A 131 -6.28 4.46 7.46
C HIS A 131 -5.72 3.18 8.06
N ILE A 132 -5.18 3.27 9.26
CA ILE A 132 -4.66 2.13 10.02
C ILE A 132 -5.64 1.86 11.15
N THR A 133 -6.12 0.63 11.26
CA THR A 133 -7.03 0.25 12.37
C THR A 133 -6.29 0.29 13.71
N PRO A 134 -6.99 0.53 14.84
CA PRO A 134 -6.38 0.46 16.18
C PRO A 134 -5.71 -0.90 16.44
N GLU A 135 -6.30 -1.99 15.94
CA GLU A 135 -5.70 -3.33 16.06
C GLU A 135 -4.37 -3.43 15.30
N THR A 136 -4.34 -2.95 14.05
CA THR A 136 -3.11 -2.95 13.23
C THR A 136 -2.06 -2.03 13.84
N LEU A 137 -2.45 -0.87 14.37
CA LEU A 137 -1.55 0.07 15.04
C LEU A 137 -0.90 -0.59 16.25
N ALA A 138 -1.68 -1.26 17.11
CA ALA A 138 -1.15 -1.98 18.27
C ALA A 138 -0.14 -3.08 17.89
N LYS A 139 -0.37 -3.81 16.78
CA LYS A 139 0.58 -4.79 16.26
C LYS A 139 1.89 -4.13 15.77
N ILE A 140 1.80 -2.98 15.14
CA ILE A 140 2.96 -2.20 14.68
C ILE A 140 3.78 -1.72 15.89
N GLU A 141 3.13 -1.13 16.88
CA GLU A 141 3.76 -0.58 18.07
C GLU A 141 4.40 -1.66 18.95
N ALA A 142 3.81 -2.84 18.98
CA ALA A 142 4.36 -3.99 19.73
C ALA A 142 5.56 -4.66 19.04
N ASN A 143 5.80 -4.39 17.74
CA ASN A 143 6.88 -5.06 17.01
C ASN A 143 8.18 -4.24 17.07
N PRO A 144 9.25 -4.73 17.73
CA PRO A 144 10.51 -3.99 17.92
C PRO A 144 11.29 -3.74 16.61
N HIS A 145 10.95 -4.45 15.55
CA HIS A 145 11.57 -4.25 14.21
C HIS A 145 10.92 -3.16 13.40
N ILE A 146 9.78 -2.61 13.85
CA ILE A 146 9.04 -1.61 13.09
C ILE A 146 9.19 -0.23 13.74
N THR A 147 9.65 0.72 12.95
CA THR A 147 9.59 2.16 13.29
C THR A 147 8.42 2.77 12.53
N LEU A 148 7.42 3.26 13.25
CA LEU A 148 6.30 4.00 12.67
C LEU A 148 6.56 5.50 12.85
N LEU A 149 6.67 6.24 11.76
CA LEU A 149 6.71 7.69 11.75
C LEU A 149 5.37 8.22 11.26
N GLN A 150 4.63 8.85 12.16
CA GLN A 150 3.36 9.49 11.84
C GLN A 150 3.54 11.01 11.79
N SER A 151 3.13 11.61 10.67
CA SER A 151 3.04 13.05 10.49
C SER A 151 1.59 13.50 10.62
N ALA A 152 1.36 14.67 11.22
CA ALA A 152 0.02 15.26 11.27
C ALA A 152 -0.48 15.62 9.85
N HIS A 153 0.44 16.01 8.97
CA HIS A 153 0.17 16.44 7.60
C HIS A 153 1.12 15.75 6.63
N GLY A 154 0.67 15.57 5.39
CA GLY A 154 1.45 14.92 4.33
C GLY A 154 0.56 14.31 3.24
N GLY A 155 -0.72 14.14 3.52
CA GLY A 155 -1.63 13.44 2.63
C GLY A 155 -1.12 12.06 2.28
N HIS A 156 -1.37 11.60 1.05
CA HIS A 156 -0.95 10.25 0.65
C HIS A 156 0.54 10.13 0.31
N CYS A 157 1.19 11.18 -0.18
CA CYS A 157 2.60 11.08 -0.66
C CYS A 157 3.35 12.42 -0.75
N ALA A 158 2.82 13.49 -0.16
CA ALA A 158 3.43 14.83 -0.26
C ALA A 158 4.06 15.26 1.07
N PHE A 159 4.99 14.45 1.58
CA PHE A 159 5.72 14.74 2.82
C PHE A 159 6.82 15.77 2.57
N LEU A 160 6.42 17.02 2.41
CA LEU A 160 7.32 18.15 2.21
C LEU A 160 7.53 18.88 3.54
N ALA A 161 8.78 19.29 3.79
CA ALA A 161 9.15 20.15 4.89
C ALA A 161 9.69 21.48 4.36
N LYS A 162 9.94 22.44 5.25
CA LYS A 162 10.66 23.64 4.89
C LYS A 162 12.08 23.26 4.48
N SER A 163 12.50 23.67 3.29
CA SER A 163 13.87 23.45 2.82
C SER A 163 14.87 24.18 3.71
N ASP A 164 16.01 23.54 3.96
CA ASP A 164 17.19 24.16 4.54
C ASP A 164 18.37 24.01 3.57
N PRO A 165 18.57 24.99 2.67
CA PRO A 165 19.64 24.94 1.68
C PRO A 165 21.03 24.88 2.32
N THR A 166 21.19 25.36 3.57
CA THR A 166 22.47 25.32 4.27
C THR A 166 22.87 23.92 4.73
N ALA A 167 21.84 23.06 4.95
CA ALA A 167 22.00 21.65 5.26
C ALA A 167 21.92 20.74 4.01
N GLY A 168 21.77 21.30 2.80
CA GLY A 168 21.54 20.55 1.58
C GLY A 168 20.16 19.88 1.53
N ASP A 169 19.22 20.37 2.33
CA ASP A 169 17.84 19.82 2.39
C ASP A 169 16.93 20.62 1.45
N GLU A 170 16.48 19.96 0.39
CA GLU A 170 15.55 20.51 -0.61
C GLU A 170 14.08 20.48 -0.15
N GLY A 171 13.82 20.06 1.09
CA GLY A 171 12.45 19.95 1.64
C GLY A 171 11.72 18.65 1.30
N TYR A 172 12.37 17.69 0.67
CA TYR A 172 11.84 16.34 0.42
C TYR A 172 12.01 15.44 1.65
N TRP A 173 11.31 15.79 2.71
CA TRP A 173 11.47 15.17 4.03
C TRP A 173 11.32 13.63 4.02
N ALA A 174 10.34 13.11 3.30
CA ALA A 174 10.17 11.66 3.22
C ALA A 174 11.41 10.99 2.60
N GLU A 175 11.89 11.49 1.47
CA GLU A 175 13.04 10.91 0.75
C GLU A 175 14.29 10.93 1.62
N THR A 176 14.58 12.05 2.27
CA THR A 176 15.71 12.18 3.20
C THR A 176 15.57 11.20 4.37
N THR A 177 14.38 11.07 4.94
CA THR A 177 14.10 10.15 6.06
C THR A 177 14.27 8.69 5.65
N LEU A 178 13.75 8.31 4.46
CA LEU A 178 13.90 6.96 3.92
C LEU A 178 15.37 6.61 3.69
N LEU A 179 16.12 7.49 3.04
CA LEU A 179 17.54 7.27 2.75
C LEU A 179 18.34 7.11 4.04
N ARG A 180 18.14 7.96 5.04
CA ARG A 180 18.78 7.83 6.35
C ARG A 180 18.50 6.47 6.99
N PHE A 181 17.24 6.03 6.96
CA PHE A 181 16.87 4.74 7.51
C PHE A 181 17.54 3.58 6.77
N VAL A 182 17.50 3.58 5.43
CA VAL A 182 18.10 2.52 4.62
C VAL A 182 19.61 2.46 4.85
N PHE A 183 20.32 3.60 4.82
CA PHE A 183 21.78 3.62 5.04
C PHE A 183 22.19 3.18 6.45
N ALA A 184 21.35 3.40 7.45
CA ALA A 184 21.62 2.93 8.82
C ALA A 184 21.50 1.40 8.96
N HIS A 185 20.90 0.70 7.98
CA HIS A 185 20.64 -0.73 8.02
C HIS A 185 21.25 -1.50 6.82
N CYS A 186 22.15 -0.86 6.06
CA CYS A 186 22.86 -1.50 4.94
C CYS A 186 24.07 -2.33 5.40
#